data_2276a2cc69a54398fa16a875fcf037cd
#
_entry.id   2276a2cc69a54398fa16a875fcf037cd
#
_cell.length_a   1.000
_cell.length_b   1.000
_cell.length_c   1.000
_cell.angle_alpha   90.00
_cell.angle_beta   90.00
_cell.angle_gamma   90.00
#
_symmetry.space_group_name_H-M   'P 1'
#
loop_
_entity.id
_entity.type
_entity.pdbx_description
1 polymer ?
#
loop_
_entity_poly.entity_id
_entity_poly.type
_entity_poly.pdbx_seq_one_letter_code
_entity_poly.pdbx_strand_id
1 'polypeptide(L)'
;MRNIRDIKVCDTVIYSVSDGDLIFEKNVFFNTQSDADWKPYPDYHAPTIGMNVGSFLIHTEKRTVLVDTGLGKLDHHLDQTTRETLVGEIAAAGFQPQ
;
A
#
# COMPACT_ATOMS: atom_id res chain seq x y z
N MET A 1 2.79 -10.88 9.33
CA MET A 1 3.30 -9.67 8.65
C MET A 1 3.92 -10.07 7.32
N ARG A 2 3.65 -9.32 6.29
CA ARG A 2 4.23 -9.59 4.97
C ARG A 2 5.74 -9.31 4.95
N ASN A 3 6.45 -9.88 3.99
CA ASN A 3 7.85 -9.57 3.78
C ASN A 3 8.00 -8.16 3.19
N ILE A 4 8.88 -7.39 3.80
CA ILE A 4 9.19 -6.04 3.31
C ILE A 4 10.15 -6.18 2.14
N ARG A 5 9.76 -5.63 0.99
CA ARG A 5 10.63 -5.63 -0.20
C ARG A 5 11.48 -4.37 -0.21
N ASP A 6 12.68 -4.51 -0.71
CA ASP A 6 13.60 -3.40 -0.84
C ASP A 6 14.27 -3.40 -2.20
N ILE A 7 14.68 -2.21 -2.62
CA ILE A 7 15.44 -1.99 -3.85
C ILE A 7 16.64 -1.11 -3.50
N LYS A 8 17.80 -1.50 -3.97
CA LYS A 8 19.02 -0.69 -3.80
C LYS A 8 19.29 0.11 -5.06
N VAL A 9 19.50 1.39 -4.89
CA VAL A 9 19.92 2.31 -5.96
C VAL A 9 21.15 3.05 -5.46
N CYS A 10 22.34 2.63 -5.90
CA CYS A 10 23.61 3.11 -5.35
C CYS A 10 23.66 2.87 -3.84
N ASP A 11 23.86 3.91 -3.04
CA ASP A 11 23.93 3.82 -1.59
C ASP A 11 22.57 4.02 -0.91
N THR A 12 21.52 4.12 -1.70
CA THR A 12 20.15 4.33 -1.21
C THR A 12 19.37 3.03 -1.24
N VAL A 13 18.64 2.74 -0.18
CA VAL A 13 17.72 1.60 -0.12
C VAL A 13 16.30 2.12 0.00
N ILE A 14 15.40 1.60 -0.83
CA ILE A 14 13.99 1.95 -0.82
C ILE A 14 13.19 0.74 -0.36
N TYR A 15 12.47 0.90 0.75
CA TYR A 15 11.61 -0.15 1.30
C TYR A 15 10.15 0.15 0.94
N SER A 16 9.44 -0.88 0.48
CA SER A 16 8.00 -0.80 0.26
C SER A 16 7.29 -1.23 1.55
N VAL A 17 6.60 -0.31 2.18
CA VAL A 17 5.86 -0.57 3.43
C VAL A 17 4.37 -0.31 3.20
N SER A 18 3.52 -0.84 4.07
CA SER A 18 2.08 -0.80 3.87
C SER A 18 1.34 -0.45 5.15
N ASP A 19 0.27 0.33 5.00
CA ASP A 19 -0.69 0.60 6.06
C ASP A 19 -1.99 -0.22 5.90
N GLY A 20 -1.93 -1.28 5.11
CA GLY A 20 -3.06 -2.16 4.84
C GLY A 20 -3.62 -1.99 3.44
N ASP A 21 -4.81 -2.52 3.24
CA ASP A 21 -5.49 -2.47 1.95
C ASP A 21 -6.85 -1.82 2.07
N LEU A 22 -7.23 -1.11 1.03
CA LEU A 22 -8.60 -0.63 0.83
C LEU A 22 -9.29 -1.49 -0.21
N ILE A 23 -10.59 -1.71 -0.02
CA ILE A 23 -11.41 -2.47 -0.96
C ILE A 23 -12.42 -1.54 -1.61
N PHE A 24 -12.47 -1.58 -2.93
CA PHE A 24 -13.38 -0.75 -3.73
C PHE A 24 -14.23 -1.63 -4.64
N GLU A 25 -15.45 -1.18 -4.96
CA GLU A 25 -16.16 -1.68 -6.11
C GLU A 25 -15.44 -1.20 -7.36
N LYS A 26 -14.90 -2.15 -8.16
CA LYS A 26 -14.01 -1.78 -9.26
C LYS A 26 -14.68 -0.91 -10.33
N ASN A 27 -15.96 -1.18 -10.66
CA ASN A 27 -16.65 -0.43 -11.70
C ASN A 27 -16.96 1.00 -11.26
N VAL A 28 -17.13 1.22 -9.97
CA VAL A 28 -17.33 2.57 -9.41
C VAL A 28 -15.99 3.31 -9.36
N PHE A 29 -14.96 2.66 -8.85
CA PHE A 29 -13.64 3.29 -8.69
C PHE A 29 -13.02 3.66 -10.03
N PHE A 30 -13.10 2.76 -11.01
CA PHE A 30 -12.52 3.00 -12.35
C PHE A 30 -13.51 3.60 -13.34
N ASN A 31 -14.72 3.90 -12.89
CA ASN A 31 -15.77 4.47 -13.73
C ASN A 31 -16.03 3.65 -15.00
N THR A 32 -16.03 2.34 -14.87
CA THR A 32 -16.32 1.43 -15.99
C THR A 32 -17.83 1.21 -16.11
N GLN A 33 -18.30 0.90 -17.34
CA GLN A 33 -19.72 0.77 -17.62
C GLN A 33 -20.28 -0.61 -17.26
N SER A 34 -19.44 -1.65 -17.35
CA SER A 34 -19.88 -3.01 -17.12
C SER A 34 -18.69 -3.93 -16.87
N ASP A 35 -19.01 -5.16 -16.45
CA ASP A 35 -17.99 -6.21 -16.27
C ASP A 35 -17.31 -6.60 -17.58
N ALA A 36 -17.93 -6.32 -18.72
CA ALA A 36 -17.33 -6.60 -20.01
C ALA A 36 -16.02 -5.84 -20.23
N ASP A 37 -15.88 -4.65 -19.64
CA ASP A 37 -14.65 -3.86 -19.72
C ASP A 37 -13.44 -4.58 -19.09
N TRP A 38 -13.72 -5.51 -18.16
CA TRP A 38 -12.68 -6.24 -17.44
C TRP A 38 -12.35 -7.60 -18.08
N LYS A 39 -13.04 -7.97 -19.16
CA LYS A 39 -12.87 -9.27 -19.79
C LYS A 39 -11.42 -9.59 -20.16
N PRO A 40 -10.60 -8.62 -20.66
CA PRO A 40 -9.21 -8.91 -20.97
C PRO A 40 -8.31 -9.08 -19.72
N TYR A 41 -8.84 -8.90 -18.53
CA TYR A 41 -8.06 -8.88 -17.27
C TYR A 41 -8.58 -9.96 -16.33
N PRO A 42 -8.19 -11.23 -16.53
CA PRO A 42 -8.78 -12.34 -15.77
C PRO A 42 -8.55 -12.26 -14.27
N ASP A 43 -7.46 -11.61 -13.83
CA ASP A 43 -7.16 -11.48 -12.40
C ASP A 43 -8.08 -10.49 -11.69
N TYR A 44 -8.89 -9.74 -12.43
CA TYR A 44 -9.74 -8.67 -11.89
C TYR A 44 -11.21 -8.91 -12.23
N HIS A 45 -11.66 -10.16 -12.27
CA HIS A 45 -13.04 -10.47 -12.58
C HIS A 45 -13.97 -10.42 -11.37
N ALA A 46 -13.42 -10.39 -10.14
CA ALA A 46 -14.24 -10.20 -8.94
C ALA A 46 -14.86 -8.80 -8.94
N PRO A 47 -16.01 -8.60 -8.27
CA PRO A 47 -16.68 -7.31 -8.26
C PRO A 47 -15.91 -6.22 -7.54
N THR A 48 -15.01 -6.59 -6.63
CA THR A 48 -14.21 -5.65 -5.85
C THR A 48 -12.73 -5.76 -6.20
N ILE A 49 -11.99 -4.70 -5.90
CA ILE A 49 -10.53 -4.69 -6.03
C ILE A 49 -9.92 -4.19 -4.72
N GLY A 50 -8.91 -4.92 -4.27
CA GLY A 50 -8.11 -4.51 -3.11
C GLY A 50 -6.91 -3.70 -3.57
N MET A 51 -6.70 -2.56 -2.94
CA MET A 51 -5.58 -1.68 -3.25
C MET A 51 -4.74 -1.46 -2.01
N ASN A 52 -3.44 -1.69 -2.12
CA ASN A 52 -2.52 -1.47 -1.04
C ASN A 52 -2.40 0.02 -0.73
N VAL A 53 -2.46 0.36 0.56
CA VAL A 53 -2.14 1.71 1.03
C VAL A 53 -0.64 1.72 1.27
N GLY A 54 0.09 1.93 0.18
CA GLY A 54 1.54 1.79 0.17
C GLY A 54 2.27 3.08 0.47
N SER A 55 3.41 2.94 1.12
CA SER A 55 4.35 4.02 1.37
C SER A 55 5.75 3.53 1.04
N PHE A 56 6.68 4.46 0.86
CA PHE A 56 8.06 4.13 0.64
C PHE A 56 8.93 4.75 1.71
N LEU A 57 9.81 3.94 2.28
CA LEU A 57 10.81 4.38 3.24
C LEU A 57 12.14 4.42 2.51
N ILE A 58 12.71 5.60 2.37
CA ILE A 58 13.94 5.84 1.62
C ILE A 58 15.07 6.07 2.61
N HIS A 59 16.03 5.16 2.61
CA HIS A 59 17.17 5.24 3.52
C HIS A 59 18.44 5.54 2.74
N THR A 60 19.02 6.70 3.02
CA THR A 60 20.31 7.12 2.48
C THR A 60 21.36 7.09 3.57
N GLU A 61 22.62 7.38 3.21
CA GLU A 61 23.68 7.48 4.20
C GLU A 61 23.43 8.55 5.27
N LYS A 62 22.62 9.55 4.94
CA LYS A 62 22.42 10.72 5.79
C LYS A 62 21.04 10.81 6.42
N ARG A 63 20.02 10.23 5.79
CA ARG A 63 18.63 10.43 6.19
C ARG A 63 17.78 9.21 5.89
N THR A 64 16.69 9.12 6.65
CA THR A 64 15.60 8.20 6.36
C THR A 64 14.33 9.02 6.18
N VAL A 65 13.68 8.88 5.04
CA VAL A 65 12.51 9.67 4.65
C VAL A 65 11.35 8.72 4.37
N LEU A 66 10.20 8.99 4.99
CA LEU A 66 8.97 8.27 4.70
C LEU A 66 8.17 9.09 3.68
N VAL A 67 7.84 8.46 2.56
CA VAL A 67 6.99 9.06 1.52
C VAL A 67 5.59 8.49 1.71
N ASP A 68 4.64 9.38 2.02
CA ASP A 68 3.27 9.05 2.38
C ASP A 68 3.18 8.40 3.77
N THR A 69 2.23 8.87 4.55
CA THR A 69 2.07 8.42 5.95
C THR A 69 0.94 7.42 6.14
N GLY A 70 0.32 6.95 5.05
CA GLY A 70 -0.78 6.00 5.14
C GLY A 70 -2.07 6.64 5.61
N LEU A 71 -3.04 5.80 5.97
CA LEU A 71 -4.36 6.24 6.42
C LEU A 71 -4.54 6.13 7.93
N GLY A 72 -3.80 5.23 8.59
CA GLY A 72 -3.98 4.97 9.99
C GLY A 72 -5.34 4.34 10.28
N LYS A 73 -5.80 4.56 11.49
CA LYS A 73 -7.13 4.09 11.90
C LYS A 73 -8.13 5.20 11.65
N LEU A 74 -8.75 5.16 10.48
CA LEU A 74 -9.77 6.14 10.11
C LEU A 74 -11.15 5.50 10.23
N ASP A 75 -12.05 6.25 10.84
CA ASP A 75 -13.45 5.90 10.90
C ASP A 75 -14.14 6.52 9.68
N HIS A 76 -13.94 5.89 8.53
CA HIS A 76 -14.48 6.38 7.26
C HIS A 76 -15.32 5.27 6.60
N HIS A 77 -15.98 5.64 5.51
CA HIS A 77 -16.88 4.75 4.78
C HIS A 77 -16.18 3.78 3.83
N LEU A 78 -14.85 3.86 3.71
CA LEU A 78 -14.08 2.93 2.87
C LEU A 78 -13.75 1.66 3.65
N ASP A 79 -13.88 0.52 2.99
CA ASP A 79 -13.49 -0.75 3.57
C ASP A 79 -11.97 -0.89 3.60
N GLN A 80 -11.44 -1.23 4.76
CA GLN A 80 -10.01 -1.40 4.97
C GLN A 80 -9.78 -2.75 5.64
N THR A 81 -9.04 -3.64 4.96
CA THR A 81 -8.85 -5.01 5.44
C THR A 81 -7.87 -5.11 6.59
N THR A 82 -6.80 -4.31 6.55
CA THR A 82 -5.84 -4.20 7.64
C THR A 82 -5.62 -2.73 7.92
N ARG A 83 -5.40 -2.41 9.19
CA ARG A 83 -5.31 -1.03 9.66
C ARG A 83 -4.08 -0.85 10.50
N GLU A 84 -3.51 0.34 10.44
CA GLU A 84 -2.44 0.75 11.35
C GLU A 84 -1.22 -0.18 11.27
N THR A 85 -0.92 -0.73 10.09
CA THR A 85 0.21 -1.64 9.94
C THR A 85 1.52 -0.93 9.62
N LEU A 86 1.47 0.36 9.25
CA LEU A 86 2.62 1.10 8.75
C LEU A 86 3.77 1.15 9.78
N VAL A 87 3.46 1.50 11.01
CA VAL A 87 4.48 1.61 12.06
C VAL A 87 5.16 0.26 12.30
N GLY A 88 4.37 -0.82 12.31
CA GLY A 88 4.91 -2.17 12.46
C GLY A 88 5.81 -2.58 11.30
N GLU A 89 5.45 -2.21 10.08
CA GLU A 89 6.27 -2.51 8.91
C GLU A 89 7.57 -1.70 8.89
N ILE A 90 7.50 -0.44 9.27
CA ILE A 90 8.71 0.38 9.44
C ILE A 90 9.64 -0.25 10.47
N ALA A 91 9.11 -0.70 11.60
CA ALA A 91 9.89 -1.39 12.62
C ALA A 91 10.48 -2.71 12.08
N ALA A 92 9.72 -3.47 11.29
CA ALA A 92 10.19 -4.71 10.68
C ALA A 92 11.33 -4.47 9.69
N ALA A 93 11.37 -3.29 9.05
CA ALA A 93 12.46 -2.88 8.17
C ALA A 93 13.69 -2.40 8.95
N GLY A 94 13.60 -2.27 10.28
CA GLY A 94 14.71 -1.88 11.12
C GLY A 94 14.74 -0.40 11.52
N PHE A 95 13.65 0.33 11.34
CA PHE A 95 13.59 1.75 11.61
C PHE A 95 12.53 2.07 12.67
N GLN A 96 12.71 3.21 13.32
CA GLN A 96 11.73 3.69 14.28
C GLN A 96 11.40 5.16 14.01
N PRO A 97 10.10 5.53 14.10
CA PRO A 97 9.71 6.93 13.99
C PRO A 97 10.30 7.75 15.15
N GLN A 98 10.63 8.97 14.87
CA GLN A 98 11.06 9.91 15.90
C GLN A 98 9.87 10.70 16.44
#